data_35395c85078f0679d5cdf7bb72e47089
#
_entry.id   35395c85078f0679d5cdf7bb72e47089
#
_cell.length_a   1.000
_cell.length_b   1.000
_cell.length_c   1.000
_cell.angle_alpha   90.00
_cell.angle_beta   90.00
_cell.angle_gamma   90.00
#
_symmetry.space_group_name_H-M   'P 1'
#
loop_
_entity.id
_entity.type
_entity.pdbx_description
1 polymer ?
#
loop_
_entity_poly.entity_id
_entity_poly.type
_entity_poly.pdbx_seq_one_letter_code
_entity_poly.pdbx_strand_id
1 'polypeptide(L)'
;MNFNNFTIKAQEAVQEAVNLVQSRGQQAIEPVHVLQSVMKVGENVTNFIFQKLGMNGQQIALVLDKQIDSLPKVSGGEPYLSRETNEVFQKATQYSKEMGDEFVSLEPVLLALLNVKSTASTILKDAGMTERELREAINELRKGEKVTSQSSEDTYQSLEKYAINLNEAARSGKLDPVIGLSL
;
A
#
# COMPACT_ATOMS: atom_id res chain seq x y z
N MET A 1 6.26 2.32 18.21
CA MET A 1 7.06 2.29 16.98
C MET A 1 7.10 3.66 16.33
N ASN A 2 8.22 4.02 15.77
CA ASN A 2 8.41 5.32 15.15
C ASN A 2 8.31 5.20 13.63
N PHE A 3 7.47 6.01 13.00
CA PHE A 3 7.23 5.98 11.56
C PHE A 3 7.87 7.16 10.81
N ASN A 4 8.82 7.86 11.46
CA ASN A 4 9.41 9.06 10.85
C ASN A 4 10.18 8.76 9.55
N ASN A 5 10.70 7.55 9.41
CA ASN A 5 11.42 7.14 8.21
C ASN A 5 10.50 6.44 7.18
N PHE A 6 9.20 6.53 7.38
CA PHE A 6 8.23 6.04 6.39
C PHE A 6 7.90 7.18 5.42
N THR A 7 7.52 6.83 4.21
CA THR A 7 7.03 7.82 3.26
C THR A 7 5.73 8.45 3.79
N ILE A 8 5.35 9.58 3.22
CA ILE A 8 4.10 10.25 3.60
C ILE A 8 2.92 9.30 3.36
N LYS A 9 2.89 8.62 2.22
CA LYS A 9 1.82 7.66 1.92
C LYS A 9 1.78 6.51 2.93
N ALA A 10 2.94 5.98 3.31
CA ALA A 10 2.98 4.90 4.29
C ALA A 10 2.53 5.38 5.66
N GLN A 11 2.89 6.62 6.05
CA GLN A 11 2.40 7.21 7.30
C GLN A 11 0.88 7.39 7.25
N GLU A 12 0.36 7.84 6.11
CA GLU A 12 -1.09 7.98 5.92
C GLU A 12 -1.80 6.64 6.05
N ALA A 13 -1.20 5.56 5.55
CA ALA A 13 -1.78 4.23 5.67
C ALA A 13 -1.84 3.77 7.13
N VAL A 14 -0.79 4.06 7.91
CA VAL A 14 -0.80 3.75 9.35
C VAL A 14 -1.92 4.53 10.04
N GLN A 15 -2.04 5.83 9.76
CA GLN A 15 -3.08 6.66 10.35
C GLN A 15 -4.47 6.19 9.93
N GLU A 16 -4.63 5.79 8.68
CA GLU A 16 -5.90 5.27 8.20
C GLU A 16 -6.27 3.96 8.92
N ALA A 17 -5.27 3.12 9.22
CA ALA A 17 -5.52 1.89 9.98
C ALA A 17 -5.99 2.20 11.40
N VAL A 18 -5.42 3.22 12.03
CA VAL A 18 -5.89 3.70 13.34
C VAL A 18 -7.34 4.16 13.25
N ASN A 19 -7.65 4.97 12.24
CA ASN A 19 -9.00 5.48 12.04
C ASN A 19 -10.00 4.35 11.81
N LEU A 20 -9.61 3.36 11.02
CA LEU A 20 -10.46 2.21 10.72
C LEU A 20 -10.80 1.42 11.98
N VAL A 21 -9.78 1.13 12.79
CA VAL A 21 -9.97 0.43 14.06
C VAL A 21 -10.93 1.18 14.97
N GLN A 22 -10.75 2.49 15.08
CA GLN A 22 -11.61 3.32 15.90
C GLN A 22 -13.04 3.36 15.37
N SER A 23 -13.21 3.48 14.06
CA SER A 23 -14.54 3.55 13.46
C SER A 23 -15.32 2.24 13.62
N ARG A 24 -14.62 1.12 13.75
CA ARG A 24 -15.25 -0.19 13.92
C ARG A 24 -15.40 -0.58 15.39
N GLY A 25 -15.01 0.29 16.32
CA GLY A 25 -15.08 -0.01 17.75
C GLY A 25 -14.11 -1.10 18.17
N GLN A 26 -13.02 -1.25 17.45
CA GLN A 26 -11.97 -2.24 17.73
C GLN A 26 -10.79 -1.52 18.38
N GLN A 27 -9.80 -2.27 18.82
CA GLN A 27 -8.65 -1.69 19.52
C GLN A 27 -7.32 -2.15 18.93
N ALA A 28 -7.15 -3.44 18.70
CA ALA A 28 -5.92 -3.98 18.13
C ALA A 28 -5.89 -3.70 16.63
N ILE A 29 -4.83 -3.04 16.16
CA ILE A 29 -4.60 -2.82 14.74
C ILE A 29 -3.95 -4.07 14.18
N GLU A 30 -4.70 -4.84 13.41
CA GLU A 30 -4.27 -6.11 12.84
C GLU A 30 -3.74 -5.93 11.41
N PRO A 31 -3.01 -6.91 10.86
CA PRO A 31 -2.56 -6.80 9.48
C PRO A 31 -3.68 -6.59 8.47
N VAL A 32 -4.89 -7.11 8.71
CA VAL A 32 -6.02 -6.87 7.81
C VAL A 32 -6.40 -5.39 7.76
N HIS A 33 -6.30 -4.70 8.89
CA HIS A 33 -6.54 -3.24 8.92
C HIS A 33 -5.48 -2.51 8.09
N VAL A 34 -4.22 -2.93 8.22
CA VAL A 34 -3.12 -2.31 7.48
C VAL A 34 -3.30 -2.56 5.98
N LEU A 35 -3.66 -3.78 5.58
CA LEU A 35 -3.85 -4.10 4.17
C LEU A 35 -4.97 -3.26 3.56
N GLN A 36 -6.12 -3.15 4.25
CA GLN A 36 -7.22 -2.33 3.75
C GLN A 36 -6.80 -0.86 3.64
N SER A 37 -6.05 -0.37 4.60
CA SER A 37 -5.58 1.01 4.61
C SER A 37 -4.58 1.29 3.48
N VAL A 38 -3.68 0.35 3.23
CA VAL A 38 -2.74 0.44 2.10
C VAL A 38 -3.51 0.48 0.78
N MET A 39 -4.54 -0.33 0.64
CA MET A 39 -5.36 -0.36 -0.58
C MET A 39 -6.14 0.94 -0.76
N LYS A 40 -6.56 1.57 0.32
CA LYS A 40 -7.30 2.82 0.26
C LYS A 40 -6.39 4.01 -0.03
N VAL A 41 -5.34 4.16 0.75
CA VAL A 41 -4.41 5.30 0.65
C VAL A 41 -3.55 5.19 -0.60
N GLY A 42 -3.07 3.98 -0.91
CA GLY A 42 -2.20 3.73 -2.04
C GLY A 42 -2.89 3.00 -3.18
N GLU A 43 -4.09 3.41 -3.51
CA GLU A 43 -4.92 2.70 -4.48
C GLU A 43 -4.22 2.60 -5.85
N ASN A 44 -3.49 3.63 -6.26
CA ASN A 44 -2.76 3.58 -7.53
C ASN A 44 -1.65 2.51 -7.51
N VAL A 45 -0.97 2.37 -6.38
CA VAL A 45 0.08 1.36 -6.22
C VAL A 45 -0.54 -0.04 -6.21
N THR A 46 -1.55 -0.26 -5.38
CA THR A 46 -2.16 -1.58 -5.26
C THR A 46 -2.91 -1.99 -6.51
N ASN A 47 -3.59 -1.06 -7.18
CA ASN A 47 -4.28 -1.36 -8.43
C ASN A 47 -3.28 -1.78 -9.51
N PHE A 48 -2.16 -1.10 -9.61
CA PHE A 48 -1.12 -1.49 -10.57
C PHE A 48 -0.63 -2.91 -10.29
N ILE A 49 -0.29 -3.19 -9.03
CA ILE A 49 0.24 -4.50 -8.63
C ILE A 49 -0.79 -5.60 -8.86
N PHE A 50 -2.03 -5.39 -8.39
CA PHE A 50 -3.08 -6.40 -8.53
C PHE A 50 -3.38 -6.68 -10.00
N GLN A 51 -3.40 -5.65 -10.83
CA GLN A 51 -3.64 -5.81 -12.26
C GLN A 51 -2.51 -6.63 -12.91
N LYS A 52 -1.27 -6.35 -12.55
CA LYS A 52 -0.12 -7.11 -13.06
C LYS A 52 -0.17 -8.58 -12.66
N LEU A 53 -0.65 -8.87 -11.47
CA LEU A 53 -0.74 -10.23 -10.97
C LEU A 53 -2.05 -10.94 -11.36
N GLY A 54 -2.94 -10.25 -12.06
CA GLY A 54 -4.22 -10.83 -12.44
C GLY A 54 -5.16 -11.02 -11.26
N MET A 55 -5.03 -10.21 -10.22
CA MET A 55 -5.82 -10.31 -9.01
C MET A 55 -7.01 -9.37 -9.04
N ASN A 56 -8.08 -9.75 -8.38
CA ASN A 56 -9.29 -8.94 -8.28
C ASN A 56 -9.29 -8.15 -6.98
N GLY A 57 -8.93 -6.85 -7.08
CA GLY A 57 -8.85 -5.99 -5.90
C GLY A 57 -10.19 -5.77 -5.21
N GLN A 58 -11.28 -5.71 -5.95
CA GLN A 58 -12.61 -5.55 -5.36
C GLN A 58 -12.99 -6.75 -4.51
N GLN A 59 -12.67 -7.96 -4.99
CA GLN A 59 -12.94 -9.18 -4.25
C GLN A 59 -12.10 -9.22 -2.97
N ILE A 60 -10.84 -8.83 -3.05
CA ILE A 60 -9.96 -8.75 -1.88
C ILE A 60 -10.55 -7.78 -0.86
N ALA A 61 -11.02 -6.62 -1.30
CA ALA A 61 -11.62 -5.62 -0.42
C ALA A 61 -12.85 -6.16 0.29
N LEU A 62 -13.70 -6.92 -0.41
CA LEU A 62 -14.89 -7.52 0.19
C LEU A 62 -14.52 -8.55 1.25
N VAL A 63 -13.54 -9.40 0.98
CA VAL A 63 -13.08 -10.41 1.94
C VAL A 63 -12.49 -9.74 3.17
N LEU A 64 -11.67 -8.69 2.96
CA LEU A 64 -11.10 -7.93 4.07
C LEU A 64 -12.18 -7.29 4.93
N ASP A 65 -13.17 -6.70 4.31
CA ASP A 65 -14.24 -6.02 5.05
C ASP A 65 -14.97 -7.00 5.97
N LYS A 66 -15.27 -8.20 5.47
CA LYS A 66 -15.90 -9.25 6.28
C LYS A 66 -15.01 -9.68 7.44
N GLN A 67 -13.73 -9.87 7.18
CA GLN A 67 -12.79 -10.28 8.22
C GLN A 67 -12.66 -9.20 9.30
N ILE A 68 -12.60 -7.95 8.90
CA ILE A 68 -12.49 -6.84 9.85
C ILE A 68 -13.76 -6.75 10.71
N ASP A 69 -14.93 -6.91 10.09
CA ASP A 69 -16.19 -6.88 10.83
C ASP A 69 -16.30 -8.02 11.85
N SER A 70 -15.62 -9.13 11.61
CA SER A 70 -15.66 -10.28 12.52
C SER A 70 -14.75 -10.14 13.73
N LEU A 71 -13.86 -9.14 13.73
CA LEU A 71 -12.92 -8.95 14.83
C LEU A 71 -13.63 -8.40 16.07
N PRO A 72 -13.10 -8.71 17.27
CA PRO A 72 -13.76 -8.28 18.51
C PRO A 72 -13.89 -6.78 18.63
N LYS A 73 -15.01 -6.33 19.16
CA LYS A 73 -15.24 -4.94 19.49
C LYS A 73 -15.01 -4.77 20.98
N VAL A 74 -14.31 -3.69 21.35
CA VAL A 74 -13.99 -3.40 22.74
C VAL A 74 -14.34 -1.97 23.03
N SER A 75 -14.84 -1.70 24.21
CA SER A 75 -15.16 -0.33 24.61
C SER A 75 -14.00 0.27 25.38
N GLY A 76 -13.59 1.45 24.98
CA GLY A 76 -12.51 2.20 25.63
C GLY A 76 -11.15 1.66 25.28
N GLY A 77 -10.14 2.43 25.57
CA GLY A 77 -8.75 2.06 25.32
C GLY A 77 -8.22 2.62 24.02
N GLU A 78 -6.92 2.87 24.00
CA GLU A 78 -6.22 3.41 22.86
C GLU A 78 -5.93 2.32 21.84
N PRO A 79 -6.03 2.59 20.53
CA PRO A 79 -5.59 1.64 19.52
C PRO A 79 -4.11 1.32 19.70
N TYR A 80 -3.75 0.08 19.44
CA TYR A 80 -2.36 -0.37 19.50
C TYR A 80 -2.09 -1.37 18.39
N LEU A 81 -0.82 -1.46 17.99
CA LEU A 81 -0.40 -2.42 16.98
C LEU A 81 -0.35 -3.82 17.60
N SER A 82 -1.00 -4.78 16.96
CA SER A 82 -0.88 -6.17 17.39
C SER A 82 0.56 -6.66 17.18
N ARG A 83 0.87 -7.81 17.76
CA ARG A 83 2.20 -8.40 17.58
C ARG A 83 2.52 -8.64 16.12
N GLU A 84 1.58 -9.19 15.39
CA GLU A 84 1.75 -9.47 13.96
C GLU A 84 1.93 -8.18 13.15
N THR A 85 1.21 -7.13 13.50
CA THR A 85 1.34 -5.84 12.82
C THR A 85 2.68 -5.19 13.09
N ASN A 86 3.17 -5.28 14.33
CA ASN A 86 4.54 -4.85 14.64
C ASN A 86 5.55 -5.60 13.77
N GLU A 87 5.36 -6.90 13.63
CA GLU A 87 6.23 -7.74 12.81
C GLU A 87 6.19 -7.31 11.35
N VAL A 88 5.00 -6.97 10.83
CA VAL A 88 4.85 -6.47 9.46
C VAL A 88 5.70 -5.22 9.26
N PHE A 89 5.63 -4.25 10.15
CA PHE A 89 6.37 -3.01 9.99
C PHE A 89 7.88 -3.21 10.17
N GLN A 90 8.30 -4.12 11.04
CA GLN A 90 9.70 -4.47 11.19
C GLN A 90 10.24 -5.13 9.92
N LYS A 91 9.48 -6.06 9.34
CA LYS A 91 9.84 -6.71 8.08
C LYS A 91 9.88 -5.70 6.94
N ALA A 92 8.90 -4.81 6.88
CA ALA A 92 8.85 -3.77 5.85
C ALA A 92 10.10 -2.90 5.90
N THR A 93 10.55 -2.54 7.09
CA THR A 93 11.78 -1.77 7.27
C THR A 93 13.00 -2.55 6.77
N GLN A 94 13.04 -3.84 7.07
CA GLN A 94 14.12 -4.71 6.60
C GLN A 94 14.14 -4.82 5.08
N TYR A 95 12.97 -5.05 4.46
CA TYR A 95 12.86 -5.13 3.01
C TYR A 95 13.25 -3.82 2.35
N SER A 96 12.87 -2.70 2.95
CA SER A 96 13.23 -1.39 2.45
C SER A 96 14.73 -1.22 2.35
N LYS A 97 15.46 -1.66 3.39
CA LYS A 97 16.92 -1.60 3.39
C LYS A 97 17.52 -2.52 2.32
N GLU A 98 16.96 -3.71 2.17
CA GLU A 98 17.41 -4.65 1.13
C GLU A 98 17.22 -4.08 -0.27
N MET A 99 16.14 -3.31 -0.47
CA MET A 99 15.85 -2.66 -1.74
C MET A 99 16.72 -1.43 -1.98
N GLY A 100 17.50 -1.00 -1.00
CA GLY A 100 18.31 0.20 -1.09
C GLY A 100 17.53 1.49 -0.93
N ASP A 101 16.38 1.44 -0.26
CA ASP A 101 15.52 2.59 -0.07
C ASP A 101 15.94 3.39 1.17
N GLU A 102 15.74 4.71 1.11
CA GLU A 102 15.98 5.59 2.27
C GLU A 102 14.75 5.70 3.16
N PHE A 103 13.56 5.48 2.60
CA PHE A 103 12.30 5.54 3.34
C PHE A 103 11.49 4.29 3.08
N VAL A 104 10.68 3.91 4.07
CA VAL A 104 9.79 2.75 3.94
C VAL A 104 8.52 3.18 3.22
N SER A 105 8.33 2.69 2.02
CA SER A 105 7.16 2.99 1.19
C SER A 105 6.10 1.90 1.32
N LEU A 106 5.01 2.04 0.57
CA LEU A 106 3.90 1.08 0.60
C LEU A 106 4.29 -0.30 0.08
N GLU A 107 5.21 -0.38 -0.88
CA GLU A 107 5.54 -1.65 -1.52
C GLU A 107 6.21 -2.64 -0.55
N PRO A 108 7.22 -2.26 0.23
CA PRO A 108 7.75 -3.18 1.23
C PRO A 108 6.74 -3.51 2.33
N VAL A 109 5.80 -2.61 2.63
CA VAL A 109 4.72 -2.93 3.58
C VAL A 109 3.84 -4.05 3.00
N LEU A 110 3.50 -3.96 1.72
CA LEU A 110 2.70 -4.99 1.06
C LEU A 110 3.44 -6.34 1.03
N LEU A 111 4.74 -6.30 0.75
CA LEU A 111 5.57 -7.51 0.77
C LEU A 111 5.60 -8.13 2.17
N ALA A 112 5.70 -7.31 3.20
CA ALA A 112 5.68 -7.79 4.59
C ALA A 112 4.31 -8.37 4.94
N LEU A 113 3.23 -7.76 4.48
CA LEU A 113 1.88 -8.29 4.69
C LEU A 113 1.72 -9.68 4.07
N LEU A 114 2.37 -9.92 2.94
CA LEU A 114 2.35 -11.23 2.29
C LEU A 114 3.14 -12.28 3.10
N ASN A 115 4.28 -11.88 3.66
CA ASN A 115 5.23 -12.83 4.24
C ASN A 115 5.09 -13.05 5.73
N VAL A 116 4.50 -12.12 6.47
CA VAL A 116 4.20 -12.32 7.88
C VAL A 116 2.91 -13.11 8.00
N LYS A 117 2.96 -14.23 8.70
CA LYS A 117 1.79 -15.12 8.82
C LYS A 117 0.66 -14.40 9.55
N SER A 118 -0.48 -14.25 8.88
CA SER A 118 -1.67 -13.59 9.42
C SER A 118 -2.85 -13.86 8.49
N THR A 119 -4.03 -13.42 8.89
CA THR A 119 -5.21 -13.49 8.01
C THR A 119 -4.98 -12.70 6.73
N ALA A 120 -4.29 -11.55 6.82
CA ALA A 120 -3.99 -10.75 5.63
C ALA A 120 -3.14 -11.53 4.62
N SER A 121 -2.10 -12.22 5.10
CA SER A 121 -1.25 -13.00 4.19
C SER A 121 -2.02 -14.14 3.55
N THR A 122 -2.91 -14.78 4.29
CA THR A 122 -3.77 -15.84 3.74
C THR A 122 -4.67 -15.29 2.64
N ILE A 123 -5.28 -14.13 2.86
CA ILE A 123 -6.15 -13.49 1.86
C ILE A 123 -5.36 -13.20 0.58
N LEU A 124 -4.16 -12.63 0.71
CA LEU A 124 -3.34 -12.29 -0.45
C LEU A 124 -2.91 -13.56 -1.21
N LYS A 125 -2.47 -14.59 -0.50
CA LYS A 125 -2.04 -15.84 -1.13
C LYS A 125 -3.21 -16.55 -1.82
N ASP A 126 -4.35 -16.59 -1.17
CA ASP A 126 -5.55 -17.21 -1.74
C ASP A 126 -6.01 -16.47 -3.00
N ALA A 127 -5.76 -15.16 -3.07
CA ALA A 127 -6.08 -14.35 -4.24
C ALA A 127 -5.05 -14.49 -5.36
N GLY A 128 -3.95 -15.22 -5.12
CA GLY A 128 -2.98 -15.54 -6.16
C GLY A 128 -1.64 -14.82 -6.05
N MET A 129 -1.38 -14.10 -4.97
CA MET A 129 -0.12 -13.37 -4.84
C MET A 129 1.02 -14.29 -4.41
N THR A 130 2.14 -14.22 -5.11
CA THR A 130 3.39 -14.87 -4.72
C THR A 130 4.45 -13.81 -4.51
N GLU A 131 5.46 -14.12 -3.71
CA GLU A 131 6.53 -13.17 -3.44
C GLU A 131 7.28 -12.78 -4.72
N ARG A 132 7.59 -13.75 -5.57
CA ARG A 132 8.33 -13.49 -6.80
C ARG A 132 7.58 -12.53 -7.70
N GLU A 133 6.29 -12.80 -7.94
CA GLU A 133 5.48 -11.94 -8.80
C GLU A 133 5.27 -10.57 -8.21
N LEU A 134 5.11 -10.50 -6.89
CA LEU A 134 4.98 -9.20 -6.21
C LEU A 134 6.25 -8.39 -6.37
N ARG A 135 7.42 -8.99 -6.18
CA ARG A 135 8.68 -8.27 -6.35
C ARG A 135 8.88 -7.80 -7.79
N GLU A 136 8.49 -8.61 -8.75
CA GLU A 136 8.55 -8.22 -10.16
C GLU A 136 7.62 -7.03 -10.44
N ALA A 137 6.41 -7.07 -9.91
CA ALA A 137 5.46 -5.97 -10.09
C ALA A 137 5.95 -4.68 -9.44
N ILE A 138 6.57 -4.79 -8.27
CA ILE A 138 7.16 -3.62 -7.58
C ILE A 138 8.25 -2.99 -8.43
N ASN A 139 9.15 -3.82 -8.97
CA ASN A 139 10.22 -3.32 -9.83
C ASN A 139 9.68 -2.63 -11.07
N GLU A 140 8.62 -3.18 -11.64
CA GLU A 140 8.00 -2.61 -12.82
C GLU A 140 7.31 -1.29 -12.51
N LEU A 141 6.62 -1.22 -11.38
CA LEU A 141 5.99 0.02 -10.92
C LEU A 141 7.02 1.13 -10.72
N ARG A 142 8.15 0.79 -10.12
CA ARG A 142 9.22 1.75 -9.80
C ARG A 142 10.13 2.04 -10.99
N LYS A 143 10.11 1.21 -12.01
CA LYS A 143 11.01 1.31 -13.17
C LYS A 143 12.47 1.34 -12.72
N GLY A 144 12.79 0.55 -11.71
CA GLY A 144 14.14 0.44 -11.17
C GLY A 144 14.55 1.54 -10.20
N GLU A 145 13.67 2.50 -9.93
CA GLU A 145 14.02 3.60 -9.03
C GLU A 145 13.99 3.17 -7.57
N LYS A 146 14.87 3.78 -6.79
CA LYS A 146 14.87 3.61 -5.33
C LYS A 146 14.01 4.69 -4.70
N VAL A 147 13.55 4.41 -3.48
CA VAL A 147 12.78 5.39 -2.71
C VAL A 147 13.78 6.29 -1.98
N THR A 148 13.94 7.50 -2.48
CA THR A 148 14.92 8.46 -1.95
C THR A 148 14.26 9.68 -1.31
N SER A 149 12.94 9.79 -1.35
CA SER A 149 12.22 10.89 -0.71
C SER A 149 10.93 10.35 -0.09
N GLN A 150 10.37 11.13 0.83
CA GLN A 150 9.12 10.75 1.49
C GLN A 150 7.91 10.83 0.56
N SER A 151 8.05 11.40 -0.63
CA SER A 151 6.97 11.51 -1.61
C SER A 151 7.23 10.70 -2.87
N SER A 152 8.07 9.66 -2.79
CA SER A 152 8.46 8.88 -3.97
C SER A 152 7.25 8.22 -4.68
N GLU A 153 6.29 7.70 -3.92
CA GLU A 153 5.11 7.06 -4.54
C GLU A 153 4.34 8.07 -5.40
N ASP A 154 4.19 9.28 -4.90
CA ASP A 154 3.50 10.33 -5.67
C ASP A 154 4.26 10.66 -6.95
N THR A 155 5.59 10.67 -6.87
CA THR A 155 6.43 11.02 -8.00
C THR A 155 6.27 10.04 -9.15
N TYR A 156 6.42 8.72 -8.91
CA TYR A 156 6.33 7.79 -10.02
C TYR A 156 4.89 7.58 -10.48
N GLN A 157 3.91 7.71 -9.61
CA GLN A 157 2.51 7.71 -10.01
C GLN A 157 2.19 8.91 -10.88
N SER A 158 2.68 10.09 -10.49
CA SER A 158 2.48 11.31 -11.25
C SER A 158 3.10 11.22 -12.64
N LEU A 159 4.30 10.68 -12.74
CA LEU A 159 4.97 10.51 -14.02
C LEU A 159 4.18 9.58 -14.94
N GLU A 160 3.66 8.50 -14.43
CA GLU A 160 2.86 7.57 -15.21
C GLU A 160 1.57 8.23 -15.70
N LYS A 161 0.85 8.90 -14.80
CA LYS A 161 -0.35 9.63 -15.14
C LYS A 161 -0.08 10.70 -16.18
N TYR A 162 1.01 11.41 -16.02
CA TYR A 162 1.38 12.49 -16.92
C TYR A 162 1.67 11.94 -18.32
N ALA A 163 2.38 10.82 -18.40
CA ALA A 163 2.67 10.19 -19.68
C ALA A 163 1.39 9.77 -20.41
N ILE A 164 0.42 9.22 -19.68
CA ILE A 164 -0.87 8.84 -20.25
C ILE A 164 -1.60 10.08 -20.76
N ASN A 165 -1.63 11.15 -19.98
CA ASN A 165 -2.27 12.39 -20.36
C ASN A 165 -1.64 13.01 -21.60
N LEU A 166 -0.33 12.96 -21.70
CA LEU A 166 0.39 13.45 -22.87
C LEU A 166 -0.01 12.67 -24.13
N ASN A 167 -0.13 11.38 -24.02
CA ASN A 167 -0.54 10.55 -25.14
C ASN A 167 -1.95 10.88 -25.59
N GLU A 168 -2.86 11.06 -24.66
CA GLU A 168 -4.23 11.44 -24.97
C GLU A 168 -4.27 12.84 -25.62
N ALA A 169 -3.55 13.77 -25.03
CA ALA A 169 -3.49 15.13 -25.55
C ALA A 169 -2.94 15.15 -26.96
N ALA A 170 -1.91 14.37 -27.24
CA ALA A 170 -1.33 14.28 -28.58
C ALA A 170 -2.35 13.74 -29.59
N ARG A 171 -3.09 12.71 -29.20
CA ARG A 171 -4.10 12.14 -30.09
C ARG A 171 -5.27 13.08 -30.34
N SER A 172 -5.65 13.86 -29.34
CA SER A 172 -6.75 14.81 -29.44
C SER A 172 -6.31 16.19 -29.94
N GLY A 173 -5.02 16.44 -30.04
CA GLY A 173 -4.49 17.74 -30.42
C GLY A 173 -4.54 18.78 -29.32
N LYS A 174 -4.66 18.39 -28.08
CA LYS A 174 -4.79 19.30 -26.95
C LYS A 174 -3.59 19.20 -26.02
N LEU A 175 -2.48 19.71 -26.42
CA LEU A 175 -1.25 19.59 -25.64
C LEU A 175 -1.07 20.70 -24.60
N ASP A 176 -1.53 21.89 -24.92
CA ASP A 176 -1.28 23.05 -24.07
C ASP A 176 -1.82 22.93 -22.64
N PRO A 177 -3.03 22.41 -22.39
CA PRO A 177 -3.52 22.32 -21.02
C PRO A 177 -2.68 21.38 -20.18
N VAL A 178 -2.19 20.33 -20.78
CA VAL A 178 -1.37 19.37 -20.07
C VAL A 178 -0.04 19.98 -19.67
N ILE A 179 0.51 20.73 -20.56
CA ILE A 179 1.77 21.41 -20.32
C ILE A 179 1.62 22.40 -19.18
N GLY A 180 0.52 23.09 -19.15
CA GLY A 180 0.25 24.03 -18.08
C GLY A 180 0.24 23.41 -16.71
N LEU A 181 0.01 22.13 -16.63
CA LEU A 181 0.02 21.46 -15.35
C LEU A 181 1.38 21.14 -14.83
N SER A 182 2.33 21.23 -15.64
CA SER A 182 3.67 20.85 -15.24
C SER A 182 4.23 21.72 -14.17
N LEU A 183 3.49 22.56 -13.67
CA LEU A 183 3.87 23.39 -12.63
C LEU A 183 4.40 22.82 -11.38
#